data_86aed33732ca119e8a91b9a67b46409a
#
_entry.id   86aed33732ca119e8a91b9a67b46409a
#
_cell.length_a   1.000
_cell.length_b   1.000
_cell.length_c   1.000
_cell.angle_alpha   90.00
_cell.angle_beta   90.00
_cell.angle_gamma   90.00
#
_symmetry.space_group_name_H-M   'P 1'
#
loop_
_entity.id
_entity.type
_entity.pdbx_description
1 polymer ?
#
loop_
_entity_poly.entity_id
_entity_poly.type
_entity_poly.pdbx_seq_one_letter_code
_entity_poly.pdbx_strand_id
1 'polypeptide(L)'
;MKRDLEMKKTYVIGLVFVIALGIGAYTVKAPTPSGLTAPGFGAANATEAGEIDTSSILEMTLGAEDAAIQMTEYASYTCPHCRTFHKDVFQKLKADYIDTGKLRFTYREIYFDRYGLWGSIVARCGGADKFFAISDLLYTKQSEWTKGTPAEIAENLRRI
;
A
#
# COMPACT_ATOMS: atom_id res chain seq x y z
N MET A 1 -37.53 -31.79 -45.29
CA MET A 1 -36.88 -31.74 -43.93
C MET A 1 -35.42 -32.22 -43.90
N LYS A 2 -35.01 -33.32 -44.53
CA LYS A 2 -33.57 -33.72 -44.57
C LYS A 2 -32.69 -32.83 -45.48
N ARG A 3 -33.18 -32.32 -46.60
CA ARG A 3 -32.42 -31.46 -47.52
C ARG A 3 -32.11 -30.06 -46.96
N ASP A 4 -33.00 -29.50 -46.16
CA ASP A 4 -32.81 -28.19 -45.55
C ASP A 4 -31.73 -28.23 -44.43
N LEU A 5 -31.57 -29.37 -43.78
CA LEU A 5 -30.54 -29.57 -42.74
C LEU A 5 -29.13 -29.68 -43.36
N GLU A 6 -29.02 -30.35 -44.50
CA GLU A 6 -27.74 -30.49 -45.22
C GLU A 6 -27.30 -29.14 -45.86
N MET A 7 -28.23 -28.36 -46.41
CA MET A 7 -27.93 -27.03 -46.95
C MET A 7 -27.45 -26.06 -45.84
N LYS A 8 -28.06 -26.10 -44.64
CA LYS A 8 -27.62 -25.27 -43.51
C LYS A 8 -26.23 -25.67 -43.01
N LYS A 9 -25.87 -26.94 -42.98
CA LYS A 9 -24.53 -27.39 -42.63
C LYS A 9 -23.46 -26.89 -43.58
N THR A 10 -23.75 -26.92 -44.90
CA THR A 10 -22.79 -26.46 -45.93
C THR A 10 -22.57 -24.95 -45.83
N TYR A 11 -23.63 -24.15 -45.55
CA TYR A 11 -23.49 -22.70 -45.35
C TYR A 11 -22.70 -22.37 -44.08
N VAL A 12 -22.89 -23.09 -42.96
CA VAL A 12 -22.18 -22.86 -41.72
C VAL A 12 -20.70 -23.21 -41.87
N ILE A 13 -20.37 -24.31 -42.54
CA ILE A 13 -18.96 -24.72 -42.79
C ILE A 13 -18.28 -23.71 -43.74
N GLY A 14 -18.98 -23.23 -44.78
CA GLY A 14 -18.45 -22.21 -45.67
C GLY A 14 -18.20 -20.87 -44.98
N LEU A 15 -19.08 -20.45 -44.08
CA LEU A 15 -18.93 -19.21 -43.33
C LEU A 15 -17.76 -19.26 -42.34
N VAL A 16 -17.56 -20.40 -41.67
CA VAL A 16 -16.45 -20.60 -40.72
C VAL A 16 -15.11 -20.60 -41.48
N PHE A 17 -15.02 -21.18 -42.68
CA PHE A 17 -13.78 -21.17 -43.48
C PHE A 17 -13.45 -19.75 -44.02
N VAL A 18 -14.41 -18.93 -44.40
CA VAL A 18 -14.15 -17.55 -44.82
C VAL A 18 -13.69 -16.68 -43.67
N ILE A 19 -14.21 -16.90 -42.48
CA ILE A 19 -13.78 -16.18 -41.29
C ILE A 19 -12.36 -16.60 -40.87
N ALA A 20 -12.02 -17.89 -40.96
CA ALA A 20 -10.69 -18.40 -40.65
C ALA A 20 -9.60 -17.90 -41.62
N LEU A 21 -9.91 -17.74 -42.91
CA LEU A 21 -9.00 -17.19 -43.92
C LEU A 21 -8.86 -15.64 -43.83
N GLY A 22 -9.87 -14.95 -43.32
CA GLY A 22 -9.87 -13.49 -43.17
C GLY A 22 -9.04 -13.00 -41.98
N ILE A 23 -8.88 -13.80 -40.93
CA ILE A 23 -8.14 -13.43 -39.74
C ILE A 23 -6.63 -13.61 -39.94
N GLY A 24 -6.22 -14.47 -40.87
CA GLY A 24 -4.79 -14.73 -41.13
C GLY A 24 -4.03 -13.61 -41.87
N ALA A 25 -4.72 -12.61 -42.44
CA ALA A 25 -4.10 -11.58 -43.28
C ALA A 25 -3.93 -10.21 -42.57
N TYR A 26 -4.45 -10.04 -41.34
CA TYR A 26 -4.20 -8.84 -40.54
C TYR A 26 -3.06 -9.08 -39.54
N THR A 27 -1.87 -9.36 -40.02
CA THR A 27 -0.70 -9.02 -39.29
C THR A 27 -0.56 -7.50 -39.36
N VAL A 28 -1.16 -6.81 -38.39
CA VAL A 28 -0.88 -5.41 -38.14
C VAL A 28 0.59 -5.34 -37.75
N LYS A 29 1.43 -5.01 -38.72
CA LYS A 29 2.80 -4.61 -38.48
C LYS A 29 2.72 -3.33 -37.63
N ALA A 30 2.80 -3.48 -36.31
CA ALA A 30 2.88 -2.33 -35.45
C ALA A 30 4.04 -1.47 -35.92
N PRO A 31 3.83 -0.18 -36.21
CA PRO A 31 4.96 0.70 -36.49
C PRO A 31 5.87 0.68 -35.25
N THR A 32 7.09 0.23 -35.43
CA THR A 32 8.14 0.49 -34.48
C THR A 32 8.18 2.00 -34.24
N PRO A 33 8.01 2.49 -33.02
CA PRO A 33 8.15 3.92 -32.76
C PRO A 33 9.62 4.30 -32.98
N SER A 34 9.92 4.72 -34.22
CA SER A 34 11.19 5.39 -34.49
C SER A 34 11.16 6.73 -33.80
N GLY A 35 11.96 6.86 -32.74
CA GLY A 35 12.58 8.11 -32.32
C GLY A 35 11.69 9.34 -32.18
N LEU A 36 10.67 9.32 -31.35
CA LEU A 36 10.21 10.53 -30.70
C LEU A 36 10.95 10.66 -29.37
N THR A 37 12.10 11.28 -29.42
CA THR A 37 12.70 11.93 -28.25
C THR A 37 11.79 13.08 -27.86
N ALA A 38 10.70 12.80 -27.16
CA ALA A 38 9.98 13.82 -26.42
C ALA A 38 10.95 14.37 -25.39
N PRO A 39 11.11 15.72 -25.28
CA PRO A 39 11.90 16.30 -24.19
C PRO A 39 11.29 15.82 -22.89
N GLY A 40 12.13 15.21 -22.05
CA GLY A 40 11.75 14.46 -20.87
C GLY A 40 10.88 15.24 -19.90
N PHE A 41 9.60 14.99 -19.95
CA PHE A 41 8.76 15.14 -18.76
C PHE A 41 8.93 13.86 -17.94
N GLY A 42 9.88 13.90 -17.00
CA GLY A 42 9.87 13.09 -15.78
C GLY A 42 9.53 11.62 -15.93
N ALA A 43 10.12 10.90 -16.89
CA ALA A 43 10.43 9.50 -16.61
C ALA A 43 11.49 9.56 -15.49
N ALA A 44 11.09 9.47 -14.25
CA ALA A 44 12.00 9.06 -13.20
C ALA A 44 12.60 7.75 -13.73
N ASN A 45 13.85 7.81 -14.20
CA ASN A 45 14.65 6.61 -14.30
C ASN A 45 14.64 6.07 -12.87
N ALA A 46 13.82 5.06 -12.61
CA ALA A 46 14.05 4.17 -11.52
C ALA A 46 15.37 3.47 -11.88
N THR A 47 16.45 4.18 -11.67
CA THR A 47 17.75 3.57 -11.44
C THR A 47 17.44 2.56 -10.37
N GLU A 48 17.73 1.28 -10.61
CA GLU A 48 17.64 0.28 -9.56
C GLU A 48 18.26 0.92 -8.34
N ALA A 49 17.40 1.27 -7.38
CA ALA A 49 17.86 1.82 -6.12
C ALA A 49 18.71 0.69 -5.56
N GLY A 50 20.03 0.89 -5.53
CA GLY A 50 20.93 -0.09 -4.95
C GLY A 50 20.34 -0.48 -3.62
N GLU A 51 20.45 -1.74 -3.25
CA GLU A 51 19.84 -2.30 -2.03
C GLU A 51 20.10 -1.34 -0.87
N ILE A 52 19.00 -0.70 -0.41
CA ILE A 52 19.10 0.29 0.66
C ILE A 52 19.42 -0.49 1.94
N ASP A 53 20.56 -0.20 2.57
CA ASP A 53 20.88 -0.78 3.87
C ASP A 53 19.86 -0.31 4.92
N THR A 54 18.97 -1.23 5.31
CA THR A 54 17.95 -1.01 6.34
C THR A 54 18.35 -1.61 7.69
N SER A 55 19.56 -2.13 7.83
CA SER A 55 20.01 -2.83 9.05
C SER A 55 19.99 -1.96 10.31
N SER A 56 20.11 -0.64 10.15
CA SER A 56 20.02 0.33 11.25
C SER A 56 18.59 0.69 11.66
N ILE A 57 17.57 0.24 10.90
CA ILE A 57 16.16 0.58 11.16
C ILE A 57 15.60 -0.43 12.16
N LEU A 58 15.28 0.06 13.36
CA LEU A 58 14.59 -0.76 14.35
C LEU A 58 13.13 -0.93 13.97
N GLU A 59 12.74 -2.18 13.68
CA GLU A 59 11.34 -2.55 13.43
C GLU A 59 10.52 -2.45 14.71
N MET A 60 9.38 -1.76 14.64
CA MET A 60 8.43 -1.63 15.75
C MET A 60 7.39 -2.73 15.68
N THR A 61 7.55 -3.74 16.53
CA THR A 61 6.73 -4.96 16.49
C THR A 61 6.07 -5.27 17.83
N LEU A 62 4.91 -5.93 17.77
CA LEU A 62 4.19 -6.53 18.90
C LEU A 62 3.83 -7.98 18.58
N GLY A 63 3.71 -8.80 19.60
CA GLY A 63 3.34 -10.21 19.50
C GLY A 63 4.54 -11.15 19.39
N ALA A 64 4.26 -12.44 19.34
CA ALA A 64 5.27 -13.48 19.29
C ALA A 64 6.03 -13.46 17.95
N GLU A 65 7.33 -13.72 18.01
CA GLU A 65 8.18 -13.71 16.82
C GLU A 65 7.82 -14.82 15.83
N ASP A 66 7.38 -15.95 16.34
CA ASP A 66 6.99 -17.16 15.62
C ASP A 66 5.49 -17.23 15.36
N ALA A 67 4.73 -16.13 15.55
CA ALA A 67 3.30 -16.10 15.28
C ALA A 67 3.00 -16.49 13.83
N ALA A 68 1.99 -17.34 13.64
CA ALA A 68 1.62 -17.88 12.33
C ALA A 68 1.13 -16.81 11.34
N ILE A 69 0.59 -15.69 11.86
CA ILE A 69 0.11 -14.57 11.07
C ILE A 69 1.07 -13.39 11.24
N GLN A 70 1.54 -12.85 10.12
CA GLN A 70 2.36 -11.64 10.08
C GLN A 70 1.54 -10.52 9.45
N MET A 71 1.42 -9.37 10.13
CA MET A 71 0.69 -8.20 9.65
C MET A 71 1.58 -6.96 9.74
N THR A 72 1.64 -6.19 8.67
CA THR A 72 2.32 -4.89 8.66
C THR A 72 1.30 -3.79 8.39
N GLU A 73 1.26 -2.80 9.26
CA GLU A 73 0.51 -1.56 9.04
C GLU A 73 1.46 -0.48 8.54
N TYR A 74 1.10 0.15 7.43
CA TYR A 74 1.74 1.38 6.95
C TYR A 74 0.83 2.56 7.26
N ALA A 75 1.22 3.41 8.20
CA ALA A 75 0.34 4.44 8.73
C ALA A 75 1.06 5.75 9.03
N SER A 76 0.29 6.85 9.04
CA SER A 76 0.77 8.17 9.43
C SER A 76 0.01 8.68 10.65
N TYR A 77 0.72 9.29 11.58
CA TYR A 77 0.12 9.89 12.78
C TYR A 77 -0.80 11.09 12.49
N THR A 78 -0.75 11.66 11.28
CA THR A 78 -1.68 12.72 10.84
C THR A 78 -2.89 12.19 10.07
N CYS A 79 -2.92 10.90 9.72
CA CYS A 79 -4.00 10.29 8.94
C CYS A 79 -5.24 10.03 9.83
N PRO A 80 -6.43 10.63 9.53
CA PRO A 80 -7.63 10.40 10.32
C PRO A 80 -8.17 8.97 10.19
N HIS A 81 -7.98 8.31 9.05
CA HIS A 81 -8.37 6.91 8.87
C HIS A 81 -7.50 5.96 9.69
N CYS A 82 -6.21 6.22 9.79
CA CYS A 82 -5.31 5.46 10.65
C CYS A 82 -5.70 5.60 12.12
N ARG A 83 -6.08 6.82 12.56
CA ARG A 83 -6.65 7.04 13.89
C ARG A 83 -7.91 6.20 14.13
N THR A 84 -8.83 6.17 13.16
CA THR A 84 -10.06 5.37 13.27
C THR A 84 -9.73 3.88 13.37
N PHE A 85 -8.82 3.37 12.53
CA PHE A 85 -8.35 1.99 12.63
C PHE A 85 -7.76 1.69 14.00
N HIS A 86 -6.88 2.56 14.50
CA HIS A 86 -6.24 2.40 15.81
C HIS A 86 -7.27 2.34 16.94
N LYS A 87 -8.27 3.22 16.92
CA LYS A 87 -9.31 3.29 17.94
C LYS A 87 -10.28 2.11 17.89
N ASP A 88 -10.77 1.76 16.68
CA ASP A 88 -11.94 0.89 16.53
C ASP A 88 -11.55 -0.57 16.23
N VAL A 89 -10.36 -0.80 15.65
CA VAL A 89 -9.93 -2.11 15.19
C VAL A 89 -8.69 -2.59 15.94
N PHE A 90 -7.63 -1.78 16.03
CA PHE A 90 -6.33 -2.20 16.56
C PHE A 90 -6.43 -2.71 18.00
N GLN A 91 -7.23 -2.08 18.88
CA GLN A 91 -7.37 -2.51 20.26
C GLN A 91 -7.95 -3.94 20.36
N LYS A 92 -8.91 -4.27 19.50
CA LYS A 92 -9.47 -5.63 19.43
C LYS A 92 -8.49 -6.61 18.80
N LEU A 93 -7.82 -6.18 17.73
CA LEU A 93 -6.78 -6.99 17.08
C LEU A 93 -5.67 -7.34 18.06
N LYS A 94 -5.26 -6.37 18.88
CA LYS A 94 -4.26 -6.57 19.92
C LYS A 94 -4.71 -7.60 20.94
N ALA A 95 -5.88 -7.43 21.53
CA ALA A 95 -6.40 -8.31 22.57
C ALA A 95 -6.66 -9.75 22.07
N ASP A 96 -7.23 -9.92 20.88
CA ASP A 96 -7.72 -11.21 20.38
C ASP A 96 -6.66 -12.03 19.63
N TYR A 97 -5.63 -11.35 19.08
CA TYR A 97 -4.67 -12.00 18.19
C TYR A 97 -3.20 -11.73 18.59
N ILE A 98 -2.81 -10.49 18.91
CA ILE A 98 -1.41 -10.15 19.22
C ILE A 98 -1.06 -10.69 20.59
N ASP A 99 -1.82 -10.34 21.64
CA ASP A 99 -1.57 -10.73 23.03
C ASP A 99 -1.77 -12.23 23.25
N THR A 100 -2.51 -12.91 22.33
CA THR A 100 -2.69 -14.37 22.35
C THR A 100 -1.62 -15.13 21.54
N GLY A 101 -0.63 -14.43 20.97
CA GLY A 101 0.48 -15.03 20.21
C GLY A 101 0.12 -15.52 18.81
N LYS A 102 -1.09 -15.24 18.31
CA LYS A 102 -1.54 -15.70 16.99
C LYS A 102 -1.03 -14.81 15.86
N LEU A 103 -0.77 -13.53 16.16
CA LEU A 103 -0.40 -12.51 15.19
C LEU A 103 0.80 -11.73 15.68
N ARG A 104 1.81 -11.56 14.79
CA ARG A 104 2.88 -10.58 14.92
C ARG A 104 2.51 -9.35 14.12
N PHE A 105 2.46 -8.22 14.78
CA PHE A 105 2.13 -6.94 14.19
C PHE A 105 3.39 -6.08 14.05
N THR A 106 3.61 -5.50 12.88
CA THR A 106 4.70 -4.56 12.59
C THR A 106 4.10 -3.22 12.19
N TYR A 107 4.54 -2.15 12.81
CA TYR A 107 4.15 -0.79 12.47
C TYR A 107 5.25 -0.11 11.67
N ARG A 108 4.91 0.44 10.50
CA ARG A 108 5.82 1.21 9.65
C ARG A 108 5.23 2.56 9.32
N GLU A 109 5.95 3.62 9.71
CA GLU A 109 5.52 4.98 9.47
C GLU A 109 5.61 5.34 7.99
N ILE A 110 4.56 6.01 7.48
CA ILE A 110 4.58 6.73 6.21
C ILE A 110 4.29 8.21 6.47
N TYR A 111 4.84 9.08 5.63
CA TYR A 111 4.79 10.52 5.86
C TYR A 111 4.05 11.20 4.71
N PHE A 112 2.81 11.67 4.97
CA PHE A 112 2.06 12.50 4.04
C PHE A 112 2.41 13.98 4.18
N ASP A 113 2.93 14.36 5.36
CA ASP A 113 3.31 15.72 5.72
C ASP A 113 4.39 15.73 6.80
N ARG A 114 4.94 16.94 7.06
CA ARG A 114 5.99 17.12 8.06
C ARG A 114 5.55 16.80 9.50
N TYR A 115 4.28 16.96 9.81
CA TYR A 115 3.79 16.74 11.17
C TYR A 115 3.65 15.24 11.46
N GLY A 116 3.33 14.43 10.44
CA GLY A 116 3.41 12.98 10.53
C GLY A 116 4.84 12.51 10.86
N LEU A 117 5.86 13.12 10.22
CA LEU A 117 7.26 12.86 10.55
C LEU A 117 7.59 13.29 12.00
N TRP A 118 7.12 14.46 12.46
CA TRP A 118 7.36 14.91 13.83
C TRP A 118 6.72 13.97 14.86
N GLY A 119 5.48 13.49 14.60
CA GLY A 119 4.83 12.47 15.42
C GLY A 119 5.66 11.19 15.50
N SER A 120 6.23 10.72 14.38
CA SER A 120 7.09 9.54 14.35
C SER A 120 8.38 9.73 15.16
N ILE A 121 8.99 10.90 15.09
CA ILE A 121 10.17 11.23 15.92
C ILE A 121 9.80 11.10 17.40
N VAL A 122 8.65 11.65 17.80
CA VAL A 122 8.17 11.56 19.20
C VAL A 122 7.89 10.10 19.59
N ALA A 123 7.22 9.32 18.73
CA ALA A 123 6.94 7.91 18.99
C ALA A 123 8.24 7.10 19.22
N ARG A 124 9.27 7.39 18.42
CA ARG A 124 10.56 6.68 18.49
C ARG A 124 11.48 7.17 19.62
N CYS A 125 11.24 8.35 20.20
CA CYS A 125 12.05 8.87 21.33
C CYS A 125 12.01 7.96 22.56
N GLY A 126 10.94 7.20 22.75
CA GLY A 126 10.79 6.27 23.87
C GLY A 126 11.48 4.92 23.69
N GLY A 127 12.10 4.67 22.52
CA GLY A 127 12.61 3.35 22.15
C GLY A 127 11.49 2.33 21.91
N ALA A 128 11.84 1.09 21.59
CA ALA A 128 10.88 0.04 21.26
C ALA A 128 9.85 -0.21 22.38
N ASP A 129 10.29 -0.17 23.63
CA ASP A 129 9.45 -0.48 24.78
C ASP A 129 8.30 0.50 25.00
N LYS A 130 8.48 1.77 24.61
CA LYS A 130 7.47 2.82 24.77
C LYS A 130 6.78 3.22 23.46
N PHE A 131 7.28 2.74 22.33
CA PHE A 131 6.80 3.15 21.01
C PHE A 131 5.27 3.01 20.86
N PHE A 132 4.71 1.86 21.16
CA PHE A 132 3.27 1.62 21.01
C PHE A 132 2.43 2.39 22.01
N ALA A 133 2.92 2.63 23.23
CA ALA A 133 2.23 3.48 24.20
C ALA A 133 2.20 4.94 23.75
N ILE A 134 3.29 5.45 23.20
CA ILE A 134 3.34 6.81 22.64
C ILE A 134 2.48 6.91 21.37
N SER A 135 2.49 5.89 20.51
CA SER A 135 1.64 5.81 19.32
C SER A 135 0.15 5.86 19.68
N ASP A 136 -0.24 5.18 20.75
CA ASP A 136 -1.62 5.25 21.27
C ASP A 136 -2.01 6.67 21.69
N LEU A 137 -1.14 7.38 22.38
CA LEU A 137 -1.36 8.78 22.74
C LEU A 137 -1.43 9.69 21.52
N LEU A 138 -0.55 9.50 20.54
CA LEU A 138 -0.54 10.28 19.30
C LEU A 138 -1.86 10.12 18.53
N TYR A 139 -2.39 8.92 18.40
CA TYR A 139 -3.67 8.69 17.73
C TYR A 139 -4.85 9.17 18.56
N THR A 140 -4.87 8.88 19.85
CA THR A 140 -5.96 9.30 20.74
C THR A 140 -6.10 10.82 20.77
N LYS A 141 -4.98 11.54 20.83
CA LYS A 141 -4.93 12.99 20.89
C LYS A 141 -4.70 13.66 19.52
N GLN A 142 -4.81 12.93 18.42
CA GLN A 142 -4.50 13.44 17.08
C GLN A 142 -5.21 14.77 16.77
N SER A 143 -6.51 14.86 17.09
CA SER A 143 -7.29 16.08 16.83
C SER A 143 -6.89 17.27 17.71
N GLU A 144 -6.10 17.06 18.75
CA GLU A 144 -5.60 18.11 19.63
C GLU A 144 -4.22 18.57 19.17
N TRP A 145 -3.25 17.64 19.06
CA TRP A 145 -1.87 18.02 18.77
C TRP A 145 -1.65 18.48 17.32
N THR A 146 -2.52 18.09 16.37
CA THR A 146 -2.40 18.51 14.95
C THR A 146 -2.93 19.93 14.68
N LYS A 147 -3.49 20.63 15.68
CA LYS A 147 -4.07 21.95 15.51
C LYS A 147 -3.06 23.06 15.77
N GLY A 148 -3.24 24.16 15.04
CA GLY A 148 -2.51 25.40 15.25
C GLY A 148 -1.37 25.64 14.25
N THR A 149 -0.55 26.60 14.57
CA THR A 149 0.66 26.94 13.85
C THR A 149 1.72 25.84 14.02
N PRO A 150 2.77 25.79 13.17
CA PRO A 150 3.86 24.83 13.36
C PRO A 150 4.50 24.86 14.75
N ALA A 151 4.62 26.04 15.36
CA ALA A 151 5.18 26.18 16.70
C ALA A 151 4.25 25.58 17.78
N GLU A 152 2.94 25.81 17.65
CA GLU A 152 1.94 25.23 18.55
C GLU A 152 1.87 23.70 18.42
N ILE A 153 1.95 23.16 17.20
CA ILE A 153 2.00 21.72 16.95
C ILE A 153 3.24 21.10 17.61
N ALA A 154 4.41 21.73 17.45
CA ALA A 154 5.64 21.27 18.11
C ALA A 154 5.51 21.26 19.64
N GLU A 155 4.86 22.30 20.21
CA GLU A 155 4.61 22.40 21.65
C GLU A 155 3.58 21.38 22.13
N ASN A 156 2.54 21.11 21.31
CA ASN A 156 1.56 20.07 21.62
C ASN A 156 2.20 18.68 21.64
N LEU A 157 3.09 18.38 20.69
CA LEU A 157 3.83 17.12 20.63
C LEU A 157 4.77 16.91 21.83
N ARG A 158 5.32 17.99 22.42
CA ARG A 158 6.14 17.88 23.66
C ARG A 158 5.35 17.41 24.86
N ARG A 159 4.03 17.50 24.80
CA ARG A 159 3.15 17.10 25.91
C ARG A 159 2.57 15.70 25.76
N ILE A 160 2.88 15.05 24.64
CA ILE A 160 2.58 13.64 24.42
C ILE A 160 3.52 12.77 25.24
#